data_7cd2692a84965fe0183481e31b01e3ae
#
_entry.id   7cd2692a84965fe0183481e31b01e3ae
#
_cell.length_a   1.000
_cell.length_b   1.000
_cell.length_c   1.000
_cell.angle_alpha   90.00
_cell.angle_beta   90.00
_cell.angle_gamma   90.00
#
_symmetry.space_group_name_H-M   'P 1'
#
loop_
_entity.id
_entity.type
_entity.pdbx_description
1 polymer ?
#
loop_
_entity_poly.entity_id
_entity_poly.type
_entity_poly.pdbx_seq_one_letter_code
_entity_poly.pdbx_strand_id
1 'polypeptide(L)'
;MKRSHYIIGGLALAISMPSCLQAQTTQPKDTTMTRTVVVEQEYNPDIMDASKVNVLPKVEEPTVSKKEVEYATTFFPATSVPAGLMRPYTGKEVQPGTTPGYVRAGYGNYGNLDILANYLFRLSQKDKLNVRFQMDGMDGKLTLPFTDSKKWNAFYYRTRANVDYTHQFDKLDLNIAGNFGLSNFNFQPESVNSKQKFTSGDFHAGIHFTDETAPLRFNAETNLLMYERQHNMFNESEANTGIKETIIRTKGDVTGAIGDQQLITIALEMNNLLYNGYTKNVSTGDEYFKNYTTLLLNPYYELDNDDWKLHIGANVDLSFGFDKSFRISPDITAQYIFSDSYIVYAKATGGKQLNDFRRLESICPYGELPEANTTATLGYVQRPYDTYEQINGSIGFKASPYPGLWFNVFGGYQNLKNDLSYLGFDPSNIHSGSYLSFAQDNTDNLYLGGEISYDYKDILGISAKYTYRNWDSKTEEYLLAVKPVSEMSFNVRIHPISALNINLGYDYINRKEVKEYAKMTAINDLHIRASYNVFKGVSVYAQVHNLLNKKYQYYLGYPTEGFNFLGGLSFRF
;
A
#
# COMPACT_ATOMS: atom_id res chain seq x y z
N MET A 1 19.00 11.39 -39.88
CA MET A 1 17.58 11.49 -40.29
C MET A 1 17.05 10.14 -40.76
N LYS A 2 16.90 9.11 -39.86
CA LYS A 2 16.30 7.80 -40.25
C LYS A 2 15.62 7.08 -39.07
N ARG A 3 15.22 7.79 -38.00
CA ARG A 3 14.57 7.18 -36.83
C ARG A 3 13.12 7.63 -36.54
N SER A 4 12.53 8.49 -37.38
CA SER A 4 11.16 9.01 -37.15
C SER A 4 10.05 8.23 -37.86
N HIS A 5 10.37 7.26 -38.72
CA HIS A 5 9.34 6.57 -39.52
C HIS A 5 8.75 5.32 -38.84
N TYR A 6 9.38 4.78 -37.79
CA TYR A 6 8.85 3.58 -37.10
C TYR A 6 7.78 3.88 -36.05
N ILE A 7 7.74 5.11 -35.55
CA ILE A 7 6.74 5.52 -34.54
C ILE A 7 5.37 5.78 -35.17
N ILE A 8 5.38 6.30 -36.43
CA ILE A 8 4.14 6.57 -37.17
C ILE A 8 3.50 5.26 -37.68
N GLY A 9 4.31 4.23 -37.97
CA GLY A 9 3.82 2.91 -38.36
C GLY A 9 3.08 2.16 -37.27
N GLY A 10 3.51 2.30 -36.00
CA GLY A 10 2.85 1.67 -34.86
C GLY A 10 1.49 2.28 -34.51
N LEU A 11 1.36 3.59 -34.65
CA LEU A 11 0.10 4.29 -34.40
C LEU A 11 -0.93 4.04 -35.54
N ALA A 12 -0.46 3.87 -36.76
CA ALA A 12 -1.32 3.58 -37.93
C ALA A 12 -1.92 2.16 -37.88
N LEU A 13 -1.23 1.19 -37.24
CA LEU A 13 -1.76 -0.17 -37.05
C LEU A 13 -2.85 -0.25 -35.95
N ALA A 14 -2.82 0.64 -34.97
CA ALA A 14 -3.85 0.70 -33.92
C ALA A 14 -5.16 1.37 -34.41
N ILE A 15 -5.11 2.16 -35.49
CA ILE A 15 -6.27 2.90 -36.01
C ILE A 15 -6.96 2.13 -37.17
N SER A 16 -6.33 1.10 -37.75
CA SER A 16 -6.84 0.40 -38.95
C SER A 16 -7.68 -0.86 -38.66
N MET A 17 -8.04 -1.14 -37.42
CA MET A 17 -8.82 -2.35 -37.06
C MET A 17 -10.35 -2.19 -36.81
N PRO A 18 -11.09 -1.21 -37.27
CA PRO A 18 -12.54 -1.25 -37.17
C PRO A 18 -13.30 -1.50 -38.49
N SER A 19 -12.71 -2.10 -39.51
CA SER A 19 -13.43 -2.25 -40.81
C SER A 19 -13.78 -3.69 -41.23
N CYS A 20 -13.74 -4.67 -40.31
CA CYS A 20 -14.09 -6.05 -40.64
C CYS A 20 -15.22 -6.64 -39.79
N LEU A 21 -16.27 -5.89 -39.49
CA LEU A 21 -17.53 -6.43 -38.93
C LEU A 21 -18.73 -5.85 -39.69
N GLN A 22 -18.84 -6.23 -40.97
CA GLN A 22 -20.13 -6.21 -41.66
C GLN A 22 -20.69 -7.63 -41.58
N ALA A 23 -21.49 -7.91 -40.57
CA ALA A 23 -22.31 -9.10 -40.53
C ALA A 23 -23.54 -8.89 -41.43
N GLN A 24 -23.72 -9.82 -42.34
CA GLN A 24 -24.87 -9.89 -43.23
C GLN A 24 -26.16 -10.07 -42.40
N THR A 25 -27.07 -9.14 -42.52
CA THR A 25 -28.45 -9.27 -42.09
C THR A 25 -29.20 -10.22 -43.03
N THR A 26 -29.41 -11.43 -42.58
CA THR A 26 -30.45 -12.30 -43.17
C THR A 26 -31.74 -12.11 -42.39
N GLN A 27 -32.75 -11.57 -43.04
CA GLN A 27 -34.11 -11.48 -42.52
C GLN A 27 -34.70 -12.90 -42.34
N PRO A 28 -35.27 -13.21 -41.17
CA PRO A 28 -36.10 -14.41 -41.07
C PRO A 28 -37.51 -14.13 -41.56
N LYS A 29 -37.95 -15.03 -42.42
CA LYS A 29 -39.30 -15.09 -42.99
C LYS A 29 -40.29 -15.47 -41.90
N ASP A 30 -41.27 -14.62 -41.68
CA ASP A 30 -42.43 -14.86 -40.84
C ASP A 30 -43.21 -16.12 -41.25
N THR A 31 -43.34 -17.05 -40.33
CA THR A 31 -44.38 -18.10 -40.38
C THR A 31 -45.03 -18.23 -39.02
N THR A 32 -46.06 -17.46 -38.82
CA THR A 32 -46.97 -17.59 -37.69
C THR A 32 -47.78 -18.88 -37.84
N MET A 33 -47.51 -19.86 -36.96
CA MET A 33 -48.43 -20.95 -36.67
C MET A 33 -49.01 -20.72 -35.27
N THR A 34 -50.22 -20.17 -35.25
CA THR A 34 -51.04 -20.13 -34.04
C THR A 34 -51.66 -21.54 -33.83
N ARG A 35 -51.20 -22.21 -32.80
CA ARG A 35 -51.84 -23.43 -32.29
C ARG A 35 -52.27 -23.16 -30.85
N THR A 36 -53.60 -22.97 -30.68
CA THR A 36 -54.23 -22.87 -29.37
C THR A 36 -54.34 -24.26 -28.81
N VAL A 37 -53.60 -24.55 -27.76
CA VAL A 37 -53.78 -25.76 -26.95
C VAL A 37 -54.47 -25.32 -25.68
N VAL A 38 -55.75 -25.69 -25.54
CA VAL A 38 -56.46 -25.58 -24.26
C VAL A 38 -56.09 -26.81 -23.45
N VAL A 39 -55.39 -26.63 -22.35
CA VAL A 39 -55.14 -27.67 -21.34
C VAL A 39 -56.04 -27.34 -20.18
N GLU A 40 -57.11 -28.11 -20.02
CA GLU A 40 -57.85 -28.17 -18.77
C GLU A 40 -57.01 -28.99 -17.79
N GLN A 41 -56.49 -28.34 -16.76
CA GLN A 41 -55.82 -29.01 -15.66
C GLN A 41 -56.77 -29.05 -14.48
N GLU A 42 -57.26 -30.24 -14.16
CA GLU A 42 -57.98 -30.50 -12.92
C GLU A 42 -57.04 -30.18 -11.74
N TYR A 43 -57.47 -29.24 -10.91
CA TYR A 43 -56.76 -28.87 -9.69
C TYR A 43 -57.00 -29.94 -8.62
N ASN A 44 -55.99 -30.78 -8.39
CA ASN A 44 -55.98 -31.71 -7.28
C ASN A 44 -55.11 -31.12 -6.16
N PRO A 45 -55.70 -30.73 -5.01
CA PRO A 45 -54.90 -30.18 -3.91
C PRO A 45 -54.29 -31.33 -3.09
N ASP A 46 -53.23 -31.94 -3.59
CA ASP A 46 -52.34 -32.71 -2.74
C ASP A 46 -51.51 -31.76 -1.90
N ILE A 47 -51.78 -31.77 -0.61
CA ILE A 47 -50.93 -31.13 0.39
C ILE A 47 -49.61 -31.91 0.42
N MET A 48 -48.68 -31.56 -0.44
CA MET A 48 -47.31 -32.00 -0.29
C MET A 48 -46.74 -31.39 0.98
N ASP A 49 -46.29 -32.25 1.87
CA ASP A 49 -45.47 -31.88 3.02
C ASP A 49 -44.45 -30.84 2.62
N ALA A 50 -44.42 -29.73 3.36
CA ALA A 50 -43.45 -28.68 3.21
C ALA A 50 -42.06 -29.25 3.51
N SER A 51 -41.42 -29.82 2.50
CA SER A 51 -40.01 -30.06 2.55
C SER A 51 -39.35 -28.66 2.67
N LYS A 52 -38.79 -28.39 3.84
CA LYS A 52 -37.88 -27.27 4.02
C LYS A 52 -36.86 -27.35 2.90
N VAL A 53 -37.03 -26.56 1.87
CA VAL A 53 -35.94 -26.23 0.96
C VAL A 53 -34.93 -25.53 1.83
N ASN A 54 -33.92 -26.26 2.27
CA ASN A 54 -32.70 -25.68 2.80
C ASN A 54 -32.06 -24.92 1.62
N VAL A 55 -32.53 -23.73 1.36
CA VAL A 55 -31.77 -22.77 0.62
C VAL A 55 -30.61 -22.45 1.57
N LEU A 56 -29.49 -23.11 1.33
CA LEU A 56 -28.22 -22.69 1.92
C LEU A 56 -28.16 -21.19 1.69
N PRO A 57 -28.01 -20.37 2.74
CA PRO A 57 -27.84 -18.94 2.54
C PRO A 57 -26.69 -18.82 1.55
N LYS A 58 -26.91 -18.09 0.44
CA LYS A 58 -25.89 -17.74 -0.51
C LYS A 58 -24.78 -17.12 0.35
N VAL A 59 -23.67 -17.84 0.52
CA VAL A 59 -22.53 -17.34 1.27
C VAL A 59 -22.10 -16.15 0.47
N GLU A 60 -22.38 -14.94 0.96
CA GLU A 60 -21.78 -13.74 0.41
C GLU A 60 -20.29 -14.03 0.45
N GLU A 61 -19.67 -14.05 -0.74
CA GLU A 61 -18.21 -14.13 -0.82
C GLU A 61 -17.68 -13.15 0.23
N PRO A 62 -16.76 -13.57 1.11
CA PRO A 62 -16.11 -12.61 1.97
C PRO A 62 -15.63 -11.51 1.01
N THR A 63 -16.18 -10.32 1.15
CA THR A 63 -15.85 -9.19 0.28
C THR A 63 -14.36 -9.06 0.35
N VAL A 64 -13.67 -9.70 -0.60
CA VAL A 64 -12.24 -9.53 -0.79
C VAL A 64 -12.12 -8.05 -1.05
N SER A 65 -11.77 -7.31 -0.01
CA SER A 65 -11.73 -5.86 -0.15
C SER A 65 -10.77 -5.59 -1.31
N LYS A 66 -11.11 -4.66 -2.21
CA LYS A 66 -10.23 -4.23 -3.29
C LYS A 66 -8.81 -3.87 -2.80
N LYS A 67 -8.66 -3.65 -1.50
CA LYS A 67 -7.39 -3.54 -0.78
C LYS A 67 -6.50 -4.78 -0.81
N GLU A 68 -7.08 -5.96 -1.02
CA GLU A 68 -6.31 -7.20 -1.05
C GLU A 68 -5.61 -7.43 -2.39
N VAL A 69 -6.07 -6.78 -3.44
CA VAL A 69 -5.42 -6.81 -4.75
C VAL A 69 -4.19 -5.89 -4.79
N GLU A 70 -4.10 -4.95 -3.88
CA GLU A 70 -2.87 -4.22 -3.59
C GLU A 70 -1.87 -5.07 -2.77
N TYR A 71 -1.67 -6.31 -3.11
CA TYR A 71 -0.35 -6.92 -3.03
C TYR A 71 0.55 -6.24 -4.06
N ALA A 72 0.33 -4.95 -4.19
CA ALA A 72 1.19 -4.07 -4.90
C ALA A 72 2.55 -4.22 -4.26
N THR A 73 3.39 -4.79 -4.92
CA THR A 73 4.66 -4.26 -5.41
C THR A 73 5.52 -3.46 -4.44
N THR A 74 5.02 -2.99 -3.34
CA THR A 74 5.80 -2.38 -2.28
C THR A 74 6.08 -3.42 -1.22
N PHE A 75 7.02 -4.27 -1.52
CA PHE A 75 7.61 -5.19 -0.56
C PHE A 75 8.58 -4.44 0.35
N PHE A 76 8.04 -3.56 1.14
CA PHE A 76 8.76 -3.15 2.31
C PHE A 76 8.59 -4.25 3.35
N PRO A 77 9.65 -4.59 4.06
CA PRO A 77 9.51 -5.37 5.28
C PRO A 77 8.40 -4.74 6.09
N ALA A 78 7.58 -5.43 6.84
CA ALA A 78 6.39 -5.01 7.63
C ALA A 78 6.42 -3.59 8.24
N THR A 79 6.91 -2.65 7.57
CA THR A 79 7.68 -1.51 7.95
C THR A 79 7.06 -0.23 7.52
N SER A 80 5.79 -0.17 7.49
CA SER A 80 5.14 1.13 7.67
C SER A 80 5.29 1.60 9.13
N VAL A 81 5.94 0.81 9.99
CA VAL A 81 6.20 1.16 11.37
C VAL A 81 7.68 1.47 11.54
N PRO A 82 8.07 2.73 11.79
CA PRO A 82 9.42 3.08 12.18
C PRO A 82 9.88 2.25 13.37
N ALA A 83 11.18 1.94 13.45
CA ALA A 83 11.74 1.23 14.58
C ALA A 83 11.36 1.92 15.89
N GLY A 84 10.87 1.17 16.84
CA GLY A 84 10.52 1.68 18.15
C GLY A 84 9.10 2.24 18.30
N LEU A 85 8.25 2.20 17.28
CA LEU A 85 6.88 2.67 17.41
C LEU A 85 5.89 1.51 17.56
N MET A 86 5.04 1.62 18.57
CA MET A 86 3.85 0.79 18.67
C MET A 86 2.90 1.05 17.51
N ARG A 87 2.35 -0.01 16.90
CA ARG A 87 1.27 0.17 15.92
C ARG A 87 0.06 0.76 16.62
N PRO A 88 -0.56 1.81 16.05
CA PRO A 88 -1.81 2.33 16.59
C PRO A 88 -2.85 1.22 16.73
N TYR A 89 -3.63 1.28 17.79
CA TYR A 89 -4.74 0.35 17.97
C TYR A 89 -5.81 0.56 16.88
N THR A 90 -6.16 -0.51 16.16
CA THR A 90 -7.14 -0.49 15.06
C THR A 90 -8.35 -1.37 15.38
N GLY A 91 -8.86 -1.30 16.60
CA GLY A 91 -10.01 -2.09 17.03
C GLY A 91 -11.35 -1.60 16.49
N LYS A 92 -12.43 -2.24 16.92
CA LYS A 92 -13.82 -1.89 16.54
C LYS A 92 -14.21 -0.44 16.91
N GLU A 93 -13.39 0.24 17.75
CA GLU A 93 -13.63 1.64 18.10
C GLU A 93 -13.60 2.58 16.89
N VAL A 94 -12.88 2.22 15.83
CA VAL A 94 -12.72 3.04 14.61
C VAL A 94 -13.79 2.72 13.56
N GLN A 95 -14.73 1.84 13.83
CA GLN A 95 -15.80 1.56 12.87
C GLN A 95 -16.63 2.80 12.60
N PRO A 96 -16.98 3.08 11.32
CA PRO A 96 -17.92 4.14 10.98
C PRO A 96 -19.27 3.79 11.61
N GLY A 97 -19.50 4.29 12.80
CA GLY A 97 -20.71 4.07 13.57
C GLY A 97 -21.70 5.22 13.43
N THR A 98 -22.80 5.12 14.14
CA THR A 98 -23.83 6.15 14.23
C THR A 98 -23.36 7.41 14.96
N THR A 99 -22.22 7.36 15.64
CA THR A 99 -21.64 8.47 16.42
C THR A 99 -20.62 9.23 15.57
N PRO A 100 -20.74 10.56 15.45
CA PRO A 100 -19.88 11.37 14.59
C PRO A 100 -18.48 11.56 15.14
N GLY A 101 -18.29 11.49 16.46
CA GLY A 101 -17.04 11.79 17.14
C GLY A 101 -16.37 10.56 17.73
N TYR A 102 -15.04 10.52 17.62
CA TYR A 102 -14.18 9.51 18.25
C TYR A 102 -12.87 10.15 18.73
N VAL A 103 -12.51 9.93 19.97
CA VAL A 103 -11.23 10.35 20.55
C VAL A 103 -10.62 9.19 21.30
N ARG A 104 -9.33 8.99 21.14
CA ARG A 104 -8.53 7.99 21.85
C ARG A 104 -7.23 8.61 22.33
N ALA A 105 -6.85 8.31 23.57
CA ALA A 105 -5.56 8.68 24.12
C ALA A 105 -5.00 7.55 24.97
N GLY A 106 -3.73 7.23 24.79
CA GLY A 106 -3.01 6.19 25.51
C GLY A 106 -1.56 6.57 25.77
N TYR A 107 -1.00 6.00 26.82
CA TYR A 107 0.39 6.20 27.21
C TYR A 107 0.97 4.89 27.76
N GLY A 108 2.29 4.69 27.55
CA GLY A 108 2.98 3.46 27.94
C GLY A 108 4.43 3.64 28.35
N ASN A 109 5.11 2.52 28.57
CA ASN A 109 6.54 2.53 28.83
C ASN A 109 7.31 3.00 27.57
N TYR A 110 8.60 3.30 27.71
CA TYR A 110 9.41 3.98 26.67
C TYR A 110 8.78 5.30 26.18
N GLY A 111 7.93 5.95 26.98
CA GLY A 111 7.23 7.16 26.57
C GLY A 111 6.29 6.96 25.38
N ASN A 112 5.84 5.74 25.12
CA ASN A 112 4.89 5.45 24.05
C ASN A 112 3.62 6.25 24.21
N LEU A 113 3.24 6.98 23.16
CA LEU A 113 2.08 7.86 23.09
C LEU A 113 1.20 7.43 21.90
N ASP A 114 -0.10 7.41 22.10
CA ASP A 114 -1.09 7.18 21.05
C ASP A 114 -2.27 8.12 21.26
N ILE A 115 -2.45 9.07 20.33
CA ILE A 115 -3.57 10.03 20.32
C ILE A 115 -4.24 9.94 18.97
N LEU A 116 -5.53 9.77 18.93
CA LEU A 116 -6.36 9.84 17.75
C LEU A 116 -7.64 10.63 18.06
N ALA A 117 -7.96 11.61 17.24
CA ALA A 117 -9.23 12.29 17.25
C ALA A 117 -9.81 12.30 15.84
N ASN A 118 -11.08 11.99 15.71
CA ASN A 118 -11.80 12.03 14.45
C ASN A 118 -13.21 12.54 14.68
N TYR A 119 -13.66 13.47 13.85
CA TYR A 119 -15.03 13.97 13.89
C TYR A 119 -15.59 14.16 12.50
N LEU A 120 -16.78 13.58 12.26
CA LEU A 120 -17.53 13.70 11.02
C LEU A 120 -18.67 14.71 11.20
N PHE A 121 -18.50 15.90 10.66
CA PHE A 121 -19.54 16.90 10.55
C PHE A 121 -20.45 16.57 9.37
N ARG A 122 -21.73 16.38 9.61
CA ARG A 122 -22.77 16.29 8.57
C ARG A 122 -23.38 17.67 8.43
N LEU A 123 -22.83 18.49 7.52
CA LEU A 123 -23.26 19.87 7.32
C LEU A 123 -24.63 19.93 6.64
N SER A 124 -24.89 18.97 5.74
CA SER A 124 -26.19 18.75 5.12
C SER A 124 -26.36 17.26 4.76
N GLN A 125 -27.43 16.90 4.08
CA GLN A 125 -27.60 15.53 3.54
C GLN A 125 -26.57 15.21 2.47
N LYS A 126 -26.09 16.23 1.75
CA LYS A 126 -25.13 16.11 0.64
C LYS A 126 -23.70 16.51 1.05
N ASP A 127 -23.51 17.17 2.19
CA ASP A 127 -22.23 17.73 2.62
C ASP A 127 -21.69 17.04 3.86
N LYS A 128 -20.50 16.51 3.76
CA LYS A 128 -19.78 15.86 4.85
C LYS A 128 -18.38 16.47 4.98
N LEU A 129 -17.98 16.78 6.20
CA LEU A 129 -16.64 17.26 6.52
C LEU A 129 -16.06 16.34 7.60
N ASN A 130 -14.99 15.65 7.29
CA ASN A 130 -14.27 14.81 8.24
C ASN A 130 -12.98 15.50 8.67
N VAL A 131 -12.75 15.59 9.98
CA VAL A 131 -11.53 16.13 10.56
C VAL A 131 -10.88 15.04 11.39
N ARG A 132 -9.62 14.71 11.08
CA ARG A 132 -8.86 13.69 11.78
C ARG A 132 -7.52 14.25 12.22
N PHE A 133 -7.16 13.92 13.45
CA PHE A 133 -5.83 14.17 14.01
C PHE A 133 -5.29 12.87 14.61
N GLN A 134 -4.04 12.60 14.36
CA GLN A 134 -3.33 11.45 14.92
C GLN A 134 -1.92 11.87 15.32
N MET A 135 -1.50 11.46 16.51
CA MET A 135 -0.13 11.58 16.98
C MET A 135 0.27 10.29 17.66
N ASP A 136 1.37 9.72 17.24
CA ASP A 136 1.97 8.53 17.83
C ASP A 136 3.48 8.73 17.96
N GLY A 137 4.09 8.08 18.95
CA GLY A 137 5.52 8.21 19.15
C GLY A 137 6.03 7.51 20.38
N MET A 138 7.35 7.59 20.54
CA MET A 138 8.07 7.06 21.69
C MET A 138 9.20 8.02 22.08
N ASP A 139 9.60 7.96 23.34
CA ASP A 139 10.78 8.64 23.90
C ASP A 139 11.36 7.78 25.03
N GLY A 140 12.40 7.02 24.72
CA GLY A 140 12.93 6.03 25.65
C GLY A 140 14.39 5.67 25.42
N LYS A 141 14.94 4.92 26.37
CA LYS A 141 16.32 4.43 26.30
C LYS A 141 16.37 3.05 25.69
N LEU A 142 17.05 2.94 24.55
CA LEU A 142 17.26 1.69 23.83
C LEU A 142 18.73 1.26 23.92
N THR A 143 18.98 -0.06 23.89
CA THR A 143 20.34 -0.59 23.86
C THR A 143 20.74 -0.84 22.42
N LEU A 144 21.86 -0.27 22.00
CA LEU A 144 22.37 -0.43 20.64
C LEU A 144 22.79 -1.89 20.37
N PRO A 145 22.49 -2.42 19.16
CA PRO A 145 22.64 -3.86 18.87
C PRO A 145 24.08 -4.34 18.74
N PHE A 146 25.01 -3.45 18.39
CA PHE A 146 26.41 -3.82 18.07
C PHE A 146 27.43 -3.33 19.11
N THR A 147 26.98 -2.64 20.16
CA THR A 147 27.83 -2.14 21.23
C THR A 147 27.27 -2.59 22.57
N ASP A 148 27.92 -3.54 23.24
CA ASP A 148 27.43 -4.31 24.37
C ASP A 148 26.93 -3.52 25.60
N SER A 149 26.98 -2.21 25.61
CA SER A 149 26.49 -1.41 26.73
C SER A 149 26.07 0.02 26.42
N LYS A 150 26.27 0.51 25.19
CA LYS A 150 25.86 1.88 24.85
C LYS A 150 24.34 1.98 24.76
N LYS A 151 23.79 2.96 25.44
CA LYS A 151 22.37 3.29 25.41
C LYS A 151 22.15 4.52 24.55
N TRP A 152 21.10 4.46 23.78
CA TRP A 152 20.62 5.55 22.95
C TRP A 152 19.32 6.11 23.55
N ASN A 153 19.27 7.42 23.78
CA ASN A 153 18.03 8.11 24.12
C ASN A 153 17.28 8.35 22.81
N ALA A 154 16.46 7.37 22.43
CA ALA A 154 15.73 7.40 21.16
C ALA A 154 14.41 8.14 21.32
N PHE A 155 14.08 8.99 20.39
CA PHE A 155 12.73 9.48 20.24
C PHE A 155 12.27 9.42 18.78
N TYR A 156 10.99 9.17 18.57
CA TYR A 156 10.34 9.21 17.28
C TYR A 156 8.88 9.62 17.45
N TYR A 157 8.47 10.73 16.87
CA TYR A 157 7.09 11.20 16.91
C TYR A 157 6.56 11.43 15.50
N ARG A 158 5.35 10.95 15.24
CA ARG A 158 4.60 11.23 14.01
C ARG A 158 3.31 11.96 14.35
N THR A 159 3.09 13.06 13.66
CA THR A 159 1.83 13.81 13.71
C THR A 159 1.21 13.81 12.33
N ARG A 160 -0.07 13.56 12.25
CA ARG A 160 -0.87 13.57 11.02
C ARG A 160 -2.16 14.32 11.30
N ALA A 161 -2.51 15.24 10.42
CA ALA A 161 -3.79 15.94 10.45
C ALA A 161 -4.42 15.87 9.06
N ASN A 162 -5.69 15.62 9.01
CA ASN A 162 -6.46 15.51 7.77
C ASN A 162 -7.76 16.28 7.92
N VAL A 163 -8.13 17.01 6.88
CA VAL A 163 -9.45 17.62 6.71
C VAL A 163 -9.95 17.20 5.35
N ASP A 164 -11.10 16.57 5.31
CA ASP A 164 -11.70 15.99 4.09
C ASP A 164 -13.14 16.47 3.98
N TYR A 165 -13.46 17.14 2.90
CA TYR A 165 -14.80 17.62 2.57
C TYR A 165 -15.31 16.88 1.33
N THR A 166 -16.51 16.34 1.41
CA THR A 166 -17.21 15.70 0.31
C THR A 166 -18.57 16.36 0.10
N HIS A 167 -18.85 16.77 -1.13
CA HIS A 167 -20.16 17.19 -1.58
C HIS A 167 -20.72 16.19 -2.58
N GLN A 168 -21.94 15.68 -2.31
CA GLN A 168 -22.61 14.69 -3.15
C GLN A 168 -23.61 15.39 -4.08
N PHE A 169 -23.29 15.45 -5.36
CA PHE A 169 -24.24 15.81 -6.41
C PHE A 169 -25.09 14.59 -6.80
N ASP A 170 -26.03 14.77 -7.69
CA ASP A 170 -26.94 13.67 -8.07
C ASP A 170 -26.23 12.54 -8.86
N LYS A 171 -25.15 12.86 -9.59
CA LYS A 171 -24.42 11.92 -10.44
C LYS A 171 -22.90 11.94 -10.24
N LEU A 172 -22.40 12.78 -9.38
CA LEU A 172 -20.97 12.89 -9.10
C LEU A 172 -20.73 13.36 -7.66
N ASP A 173 -19.61 12.97 -7.10
CA ASP A 173 -19.09 13.44 -5.83
C ASP A 173 -17.89 14.36 -6.06
N LEU A 174 -17.86 15.48 -5.37
CA LEU A 174 -16.69 16.35 -5.25
C LEU A 174 -16.00 16.07 -3.92
N ASN A 175 -14.71 15.76 -3.96
CA ASN A 175 -13.88 15.62 -2.76
C ASN A 175 -12.78 16.68 -2.74
N ILE A 176 -12.63 17.36 -1.61
CA ILE A 176 -11.54 18.31 -1.35
C ILE A 176 -10.92 17.94 -0.02
N ALA A 177 -9.62 17.65 0.01
CA ALA A 177 -8.93 17.26 1.22
C ALA A 177 -7.59 17.98 1.40
N GLY A 178 -7.23 18.20 2.66
CA GLY A 178 -5.92 18.68 3.06
C GLY A 178 -5.31 17.74 4.09
N ASN A 179 -4.04 17.36 3.88
CA ASN A 179 -3.29 16.49 4.78
C ASN A 179 -2.00 17.19 5.22
N PHE A 180 -1.70 17.08 6.49
CA PHE A 180 -0.43 17.52 7.07
C PHE A 180 0.27 16.35 7.74
N GLY A 181 1.58 16.23 7.53
CA GLY A 181 2.42 15.21 8.12
C GLY A 181 3.70 15.79 8.70
N LEU A 182 4.06 15.32 9.89
CA LEU A 182 5.31 15.65 10.56
C LEU A 182 5.87 14.37 11.18
N SER A 183 7.11 14.03 10.82
CA SER A 183 7.91 13.00 11.49
C SER A 183 9.15 13.67 12.08
N ASN A 184 9.40 13.47 13.38
CA ASN A 184 10.52 14.07 14.10
C ASN A 184 11.18 12.98 14.96
N PHE A 185 12.49 12.75 14.75
CA PHE A 185 13.23 11.68 15.40
C PHE A 185 14.71 12.02 15.49
N ASN A 186 15.46 11.22 16.23
CA ASN A 186 16.90 11.37 16.33
C ASN A 186 17.63 10.14 15.75
N PHE A 187 18.84 10.41 15.28
CA PHE A 187 19.80 9.38 14.88
C PHE A 187 20.50 8.78 16.10
N GLN A 188 21.25 7.72 15.88
CA GLN A 188 22.14 7.16 16.89
C GLN A 188 23.20 8.17 17.35
N PRO A 189 23.75 8.04 18.57
CA PRO A 189 24.69 9.01 19.16
C PRO A 189 25.98 9.24 18.35
N GLU A 190 26.37 8.26 17.56
CA GLU A 190 27.59 8.32 16.73
C GLU A 190 27.39 9.08 15.41
N SER A 191 26.14 9.45 15.09
CA SER A 191 25.81 10.20 13.88
C SER A 191 26.17 11.67 14.04
N VAL A 192 26.65 12.28 12.98
CA VAL A 192 26.99 13.73 12.94
C VAL A 192 25.73 14.57 13.15
N ASN A 193 24.64 14.21 12.50
CA ASN A 193 23.33 14.81 12.74
C ASN A 193 22.63 14.13 13.91
N SER A 194 22.24 14.89 14.91
CA SER A 194 21.56 14.35 16.08
C SER A 194 20.05 14.17 15.87
N LYS A 195 19.43 14.90 14.94
CA LYS A 195 17.98 14.93 14.74
C LYS A 195 17.62 14.99 13.27
N GLN A 196 16.46 14.44 12.92
CA GLN A 196 15.86 14.53 11.60
C GLN A 196 14.40 14.94 11.72
N LYS A 197 13.94 15.70 10.76
CA LYS A 197 12.56 16.14 10.67
C LYS A 197 12.09 16.04 9.23
N PHE A 198 10.96 15.39 9.02
CA PHE A 198 10.24 15.36 7.74
C PHE A 198 8.93 16.11 7.90
N THR A 199 8.67 17.03 7.00
CA THR A 199 7.43 17.80 6.97
C THR A 199 6.75 17.56 5.62
N SER A 200 5.49 17.22 5.61
CA SER A 200 4.72 17.00 4.40
C SER A 200 3.38 17.72 4.43
N GLY A 201 2.96 18.21 3.27
CA GLY A 201 1.63 18.74 3.02
C GLY A 201 1.06 18.09 1.77
N ASP A 202 -0.26 17.89 1.73
CA ASP A 202 -0.95 17.34 0.58
C ASP A 202 -2.30 18.04 0.47
N PHE A 203 -2.57 18.62 -0.68
CA PHE A 203 -3.87 19.16 -1.02
C PHE A 203 -4.45 18.34 -2.17
N HIS A 204 -5.64 17.82 -1.98
CA HIS A 204 -6.37 16.98 -2.92
C HIS A 204 -7.66 17.66 -3.37
N ALA A 205 -7.95 17.58 -4.66
CA ALA A 205 -9.26 17.91 -5.21
C ALA A 205 -9.62 16.86 -6.28
N GLY A 206 -10.81 16.26 -6.17
CA GLY A 206 -11.24 15.20 -7.06
C GLY A 206 -12.73 15.23 -7.35
N ILE A 207 -13.10 14.74 -8.52
CA ILE A 207 -14.47 14.51 -8.97
C ILE A 207 -14.60 13.03 -9.30
N HIS A 208 -15.59 12.39 -8.72
CA HIS A 208 -15.90 10.98 -8.96
C HIS A 208 -17.32 10.82 -9.48
N PHE A 209 -17.48 10.16 -10.60
CA PHE A 209 -18.80 9.89 -11.20
C PHE A 209 -19.47 8.71 -10.50
N THR A 210 -20.70 8.90 -9.97
CA THR A 210 -21.39 7.91 -9.12
C THR A 210 -22.51 7.14 -9.82
N ASP A 211 -22.94 7.57 -11.02
CA ASP A 211 -23.99 6.88 -11.79
C ASP A 211 -23.37 5.69 -12.56
N GLU A 212 -23.40 4.51 -11.98
CA GLU A 212 -22.88 3.28 -12.58
C GLU A 212 -23.66 2.83 -13.82
N THR A 213 -24.87 3.35 -14.05
CA THR A 213 -25.71 3.01 -15.19
C THR A 213 -25.40 3.84 -16.42
N ALA A 214 -24.60 4.90 -16.28
CA ALA A 214 -24.23 5.75 -17.40
C ALA A 214 -23.30 5.02 -18.37
N PRO A 215 -23.53 5.13 -19.69
CA PRO A 215 -22.71 4.46 -20.70
C PRO A 215 -21.28 5.02 -20.77
N LEU A 216 -21.08 6.24 -20.29
CA LEU A 216 -19.77 6.89 -20.18
C LEU A 216 -19.62 7.50 -18.78
N ARG A 217 -18.52 7.17 -18.14
CA ARG A 217 -18.16 7.65 -16.79
C ARG A 217 -16.76 8.25 -16.82
N PHE A 218 -16.51 9.22 -15.98
CA PHE A 218 -15.19 9.83 -15.85
C PHE A 218 -14.86 10.15 -14.39
N ASN A 219 -13.60 10.04 -14.05
CA ASN A 219 -13.06 10.49 -12.79
C ASN A 219 -11.87 11.41 -13.08
N ALA A 220 -11.67 12.39 -12.23
CA ALA A 220 -10.51 13.27 -12.32
C ALA A 220 -10.10 13.70 -10.90
N GLU A 221 -8.80 13.69 -10.62
CA GLU A 221 -8.25 14.19 -9.38
C GLU A 221 -6.92 14.91 -9.60
N THR A 222 -6.64 15.87 -8.75
CA THR A 222 -5.34 16.51 -8.69
C THR A 222 -4.87 16.63 -7.26
N ASN A 223 -3.58 16.37 -7.05
CA ASN A 223 -2.93 16.45 -5.76
C ASN A 223 -1.70 17.36 -5.85
N LEU A 224 -1.57 18.27 -4.91
CA LEU A 224 -0.36 19.04 -4.68
C LEU A 224 0.33 18.46 -3.43
N LEU A 225 1.38 17.68 -3.66
CA LEU A 225 2.16 17.00 -2.61
C LEU A 225 3.44 17.79 -2.36
N MET A 226 3.66 18.20 -1.13
CA MET A 226 4.87 18.91 -0.71
C MET A 226 5.57 18.09 0.36
N TYR A 227 6.89 17.99 0.26
CA TYR A 227 7.70 17.26 1.23
C TYR A 227 9.05 17.94 1.44
N GLU A 228 9.48 18.02 2.68
CA GLU A 228 10.77 18.58 3.07
C GLU A 228 11.48 17.63 4.04
N ARG A 229 12.73 17.31 3.73
CA ARG A 229 13.67 16.65 4.64
C ARG A 229 14.60 17.74 5.20
N GLN A 230 14.74 17.79 6.53
CA GLN A 230 15.60 18.79 7.16
C GLN A 230 17.07 18.56 6.82
N HIS A 231 17.53 17.31 6.85
CA HIS A 231 18.90 16.90 6.53
C HIS A 231 18.88 15.85 5.41
N ASN A 232 19.83 15.95 4.48
CA ASN A 232 19.94 15.05 3.32
C ASN A 232 21.16 14.13 3.42
N MET A 233 22.16 14.52 4.21
CA MET A 233 23.40 13.78 4.45
C MET A 233 23.84 13.92 5.91
N PHE A 234 24.75 13.05 6.35
CA PHE A 234 25.35 13.09 7.68
C PHE A 234 26.31 14.27 7.89
N ASN A 235 26.80 14.86 6.82
CA ASN A 235 27.78 15.91 6.88
C ASN A 235 27.13 17.29 7.11
N GLU A 236 27.65 18.11 8.02
CA GLU A 236 27.16 19.46 8.31
C GLU A 236 27.57 20.49 7.23
N SER A 237 27.90 20.05 6.02
CA SER A 237 28.17 20.96 4.91
C SER A 237 26.92 21.72 4.47
N GLU A 238 27.11 22.83 3.74
CA GLU A 238 26.01 23.61 3.13
C GLU A 238 25.11 22.74 2.23
N ALA A 239 25.65 21.64 1.68
CA ALA A 239 24.91 20.64 0.92
C ALA A 239 23.86 19.87 1.74
N ASN A 240 23.90 19.95 3.05
CA ASN A 240 22.96 19.30 3.96
C ASN A 240 21.71 20.14 4.24
N THR A 241 21.58 21.31 3.63
CA THR A 241 20.34 22.10 3.73
C THR A 241 19.19 21.38 3.06
N GLY A 242 18.00 21.49 3.66
CA GLY A 242 16.81 20.76 3.26
C GLY A 242 16.47 20.92 1.77
N ILE A 243 16.33 19.81 1.08
CA ILE A 243 15.75 19.77 -0.26
C ILE A 243 14.24 19.60 -0.11
N LYS A 244 13.51 20.45 -0.83
CA LYS A 244 12.04 20.40 -0.90
C LYS A 244 11.62 19.74 -2.20
N GLU A 245 10.69 18.84 -2.07
CA GLU A 245 10.04 18.16 -3.19
C GLU A 245 8.59 18.62 -3.28
N THR A 246 8.16 19.02 -4.47
CA THR A 246 6.76 19.32 -4.78
C THR A 246 6.35 18.46 -5.95
N ILE A 247 5.29 17.69 -5.78
CA ILE A 247 4.71 16.87 -6.86
C ILE A 247 3.31 17.38 -7.13
N ILE A 248 3.06 17.77 -8.38
CA ILE A 248 1.71 18.00 -8.89
C ILE A 248 1.31 16.73 -9.62
N ARG A 249 0.40 15.97 -9.00
CA ARG A 249 -0.13 14.73 -9.56
C ARG A 249 -1.54 14.99 -10.08
N THR A 250 -1.77 14.70 -11.33
CA THR A 250 -3.11 14.77 -11.95
C THR A 250 -3.43 13.39 -12.52
N LYS A 251 -4.58 12.85 -12.13
CA LYS A 251 -5.10 11.58 -12.63
C LYS A 251 -6.46 11.81 -13.26
N GLY A 252 -6.78 11.02 -14.24
CA GLY A 252 -8.10 10.97 -14.81
C GLY A 252 -8.32 9.68 -15.56
N ASP A 253 -9.54 9.23 -15.59
CA ASP A 253 -9.96 8.08 -16.38
C ASP A 253 -11.31 8.33 -17.03
N VAL A 254 -11.48 7.69 -18.16
CA VAL A 254 -12.76 7.65 -18.87
C VAL A 254 -13.09 6.19 -19.14
N THR A 255 -14.25 5.76 -18.66
CA THR A 255 -14.76 4.41 -18.79
C THR A 255 -16.01 4.38 -19.63
N GLY A 256 -16.02 3.57 -20.69
CA GLY A 256 -17.16 3.31 -21.55
C GLY A 256 -17.68 1.88 -21.39
N ALA A 257 -18.99 1.71 -21.27
CA ALA A 257 -19.63 0.40 -21.30
C ALA A 257 -19.83 -0.05 -22.75
N ILE A 258 -19.36 -1.27 -23.09
CA ILE A 258 -19.58 -1.89 -24.41
C ILE A 258 -20.75 -2.85 -24.35
N GLY A 259 -21.06 -3.39 -23.19
CA GLY A 259 -22.13 -4.31 -22.88
C GLY A 259 -22.41 -4.30 -21.38
N ASP A 260 -23.35 -5.11 -20.95
CA ASP A 260 -23.81 -5.13 -19.55
C ASP A 260 -22.69 -5.52 -18.56
N GLN A 261 -21.66 -6.25 -19.03
CA GLN A 261 -20.57 -6.79 -18.19
C GLN A 261 -19.18 -6.46 -18.75
N GLN A 262 -19.09 -5.55 -19.71
CA GLN A 262 -17.85 -5.24 -20.39
C GLN A 262 -17.58 -3.74 -20.41
N LEU A 263 -16.39 -3.36 -19.98
CA LEU A 263 -15.94 -1.98 -19.88
C LEU A 263 -14.62 -1.80 -20.62
N ILE A 264 -14.46 -0.64 -21.25
CA ILE A 264 -13.16 -0.14 -21.69
C ILE A 264 -12.85 1.13 -20.93
N THR A 265 -11.67 1.20 -20.36
CA THR A 265 -11.19 2.38 -19.66
C THR A 265 -9.86 2.85 -20.25
N ILE A 266 -9.71 4.16 -20.34
CA ILE A 266 -8.43 4.81 -20.60
C ILE A 266 -8.13 5.67 -19.38
N ALA A 267 -7.11 5.28 -18.62
CA ALA A 267 -6.62 6.03 -17.49
C ALA A 267 -5.31 6.74 -17.81
N LEU A 268 -5.12 7.91 -17.23
CA LEU A 268 -3.95 8.76 -17.39
C LEU A 268 -3.54 9.30 -16.03
N GLU A 269 -2.23 9.20 -15.73
CA GLU A 269 -1.63 9.84 -14.56
C GLU A 269 -0.41 10.65 -14.98
N MET A 270 -0.38 11.93 -14.60
CA MET A 270 0.76 12.81 -14.83
C MET A 270 1.31 13.28 -13.50
N ASN A 271 2.62 13.14 -13.30
CA ASN A 271 3.32 13.67 -12.14
C ASN A 271 4.37 14.66 -12.60
N ASN A 272 4.27 15.91 -12.14
CA ASN A 272 5.30 16.92 -12.30
C ASN A 272 6.06 17.02 -10.98
N LEU A 273 7.34 16.63 -10.99
CA LEU A 273 8.21 16.64 -9.82
C LEU A 273 9.12 17.85 -9.90
N LEU A 274 9.02 18.70 -8.90
CA LEU A 274 9.74 19.96 -8.80
C LEU A 274 10.59 19.95 -7.52
N TYR A 275 11.87 20.24 -7.67
CA TYR A 275 12.82 20.28 -6.56
C TYR A 275 13.30 21.69 -6.31
N ASN A 276 13.42 22.07 -5.03
CA ASN A 276 13.91 23.37 -4.60
C ASN A 276 14.87 23.20 -3.42
N GLY A 277 15.84 24.10 -3.30
CA GLY A 277 16.91 24.05 -2.32
C GLY A 277 18.26 23.82 -2.99
N TYR A 278 19.16 23.08 -2.32
CA TYR A 278 20.50 22.79 -2.84
C TYR A 278 20.45 21.66 -3.88
N THR A 279 20.09 22.00 -5.10
CA THR A 279 19.88 21.04 -6.19
C THR A 279 21.02 21.02 -7.22
N LYS A 280 21.96 21.98 -7.14
CA LYS A 280 23.04 22.17 -8.12
C LYS A 280 24.38 22.36 -7.45
N ASN A 281 25.45 21.90 -8.10
CA ASN A 281 26.79 22.28 -7.79
C ASN A 281 27.06 23.72 -8.27
N VAL A 282 27.33 24.63 -7.35
CA VAL A 282 27.56 26.04 -7.67
C VAL A 282 28.84 26.23 -8.52
N SER A 283 29.86 25.35 -8.35
CA SER A 283 31.14 25.47 -9.05
C SER A 283 31.16 24.84 -10.44
N THR A 284 30.45 23.69 -10.63
CA THR A 284 30.42 22.98 -11.92
C THR A 284 29.15 23.21 -12.70
N GLY A 285 28.09 23.70 -12.05
CA GLY A 285 26.76 23.84 -12.65
C GLY A 285 25.99 22.52 -12.80
N ASP A 286 26.55 21.40 -12.32
CA ASP A 286 25.91 20.09 -12.39
C ASP A 286 24.65 20.06 -11.53
N GLU A 287 23.58 19.55 -12.11
CA GLU A 287 22.27 19.45 -11.48
C GLU A 287 22.01 18.02 -11.00
N TYR A 288 21.92 17.83 -9.69
CA TYR A 288 21.72 16.50 -9.07
C TYR A 288 20.26 16.18 -8.82
N PHE A 289 19.41 17.20 -8.66
CA PHE A 289 17.96 17.09 -8.58
C PHE A 289 17.33 17.90 -9.71
N LYS A 290 17.01 17.20 -10.79
CA LYS A 290 16.34 17.81 -11.95
C LYS A 290 14.84 17.72 -11.80
N ASN A 291 14.15 18.81 -12.13
CA ASN A 291 12.71 18.75 -12.34
C ASN A 291 12.40 17.85 -13.53
N TYR A 292 11.35 17.05 -13.40
CA TYR A 292 10.94 16.15 -14.47
C TYR A 292 9.45 15.83 -14.39
N THR A 293 8.93 15.30 -15.49
CA THR A 293 7.54 14.91 -15.60
C THR A 293 7.45 13.45 -15.97
N THR A 294 6.56 12.71 -15.31
CA THR A 294 6.16 11.37 -15.73
C THR A 294 4.73 11.37 -16.21
N LEU A 295 4.45 10.57 -17.21
CA LEU A 295 3.11 10.35 -17.75
C LEU A 295 2.89 8.84 -17.88
N LEU A 296 1.88 8.33 -17.19
CA LEU A 296 1.37 6.98 -17.34
C LEU A 296 0.08 7.02 -18.16
N LEU A 297 0.04 6.23 -19.22
CA LEU A 297 -1.18 5.92 -19.95
C LEU A 297 -1.50 4.44 -19.72
N ASN A 298 -2.68 4.15 -19.23
CA ASN A 298 -3.15 2.80 -18.93
C ASN A 298 -4.50 2.55 -19.59
N PRO A 299 -4.53 2.05 -20.83
CA PRO A 299 -5.72 1.52 -21.47
C PRO A 299 -5.97 0.09 -20.99
N TYR A 300 -7.21 -0.23 -20.60
CA TYR A 300 -7.58 -1.57 -20.21
C TYR A 300 -9.03 -1.91 -20.53
N TYR A 301 -9.27 -3.21 -20.67
CA TYR A 301 -10.56 -3.85 -20.86
C TYR A 301 -10.91 -4.65 -19.61
N GLU A 302 -12.16 -4.58 -19.17
CA GLU A 302 -12.71 -5.37 -18.08
C GLU A 302 -13.91 -6.18 -18.52
N LEU A 303 -13.94 -7.45 -18.08
CA LEU A 303 -15.09 -8.33 -18.17
C LEU A 303 -15.37 -8.86 -16.76
N ASP A 304 -16.58 -8.67 -16.28
CA ASP A 304 -17.04 -9.21 -14.99
C ASP A 304 -18.36 -9.96 -15.18
N ASN A 305 -18.28 -11.28 -15.24
CA ASN A 305 -19.44 -12.16 -15.32
C ASN A 305 -19.35 -13.25 -14.24
N ASP A 306 -20.33 -14.15 -14.21
CA ASP A 306 -20.44 -15.17 -13.16
C ASP A 306 -19.23 -16.10 -13.09
N ASP A 307 -18.60 -16.42 -14.23
CA ASP A 307 -17.49 -17.36 -14.32
C ASP A 307 -16.12 -16.68 -14.41
N TRP A 308 -16.06 -15.50 -15.04
CA TRP A 308 -14.81 -14.82 -15.37
C TRP A 308 -14.78 -13.38 -14.88
N LYS A 309 -13.67 -13.02 -14.25
CA LYS A 309 -13.29 -11.62 -14.01
C LYS A 309 -11.96 -11.37 -14.70
N LEU A 310 -12.00 -10.57 -15.76
CA LEU A 310 -10.83 -10.25 -16.57
C LEU A 310 -10.56 -8.76 -16.50
N HIS A 311 -9.32 -8.40 -16.29
CA HIS A 311 -8.76 -7.07 -16.49
C HIS A 311 -7.56 -7.23 -17.40
N ILE A 312 -7.57 -6.64 -18.58
CA ILE A 312 -6.52 -6.78 -19.58
C ILE A 312 -6.10 -5.40 -20.05
N GLY A 313 -4.93 -4.97 -19.62
CA GLY A 313 -4.37 -3.66 -19.91
C GLY A 313 -2.86 -3.67 -20.02
N ALA A 314 -2.32 -2.48 -20.23
CA ALA A 314 -0.89 -2.23 -20.24
C ALA A 314 -0.58 -0.85 -19.69
N ASN A 315 0.49 -0.75 -18.90
CA ASN A 315 1.05 0.51 -18.44
C ASN A 315 2.10 1.02 -19.44
N VAL A 316 1.86 2.18 -20.00
CA VAL A 316 2.80 2.89 -20.87
C VAL A 316 3.34 4.09 -20.11
N ASP A 317 4.58 3.95 -19.64
CA ASP A 317 5.28 4.94 -18.82
C ASP A 317 6.19 5.82 -19.68
N LEU A 318 5.95 7.12 -19.67
CA LEU A 318 6.79 8.12 -20.29
C LEU A 318 7.47 8.98 -19.22
N SER A 319 8.72 9.36 -19.44
CA SER A 319 9.47 10.29 -18.59
C SER A 319 10.17 11.35 -19.40
N PHE A 320 10.07 12.59 -18.95
CA PHE A 320 10.64 13.76 -19.59
C PHE A 320 11.57 14.48 -18.62
N GLY A 321 12.86 14.52 -18.94
CA GLY A 321 13.88 15.22 -18.16
C GLY A 321 14.73 14.36 -17.21
N PHE A 322 14.25 13.19 -16.81
CA PHE A 322 14.97 12.27 -15.93
C PHE A 322 14.57 10.83 -16.19
N ASP A 323 15.49 9.87 -15.98
CA ASP A 323 15.31 8.43 -16.16
C ASP A 323 15.04 8.03 -17.64
N LYS A 324 14.67 6.78 -17.85
CA LYS A 324 14.39 6.22 -19.18
C LYS A 324 13.06 6.77 -19.72
N SER A 325 13.11 7.36 -20.92
CA SER A 325 12.00 8.12 -21.51
C SER A 325 10.75 7.29 -21.83
N PHE A 326 10.90 5.97 -22.03
CA PHE A 326 9.78 5.09 -22.40
C PHE A 326 9.95 3.72 -21.78
N ARG A 327 8.88 3.21 -21.17
CA ARG A 327 8.76 1.83 -20.68
C ARG A 327 7.33 1.35 -20.92
N ILE A 328 7.18 0.03 -21.02
CA ILE A 328 5.87 -0.62 -21.07
C ILE A 328 5.87 -1.85 -20.18
N SER A 329 4.79 -2.07 -19.47
CA SER A 329 4.60 -3.23 -18.60
C SER A 329 3.16 -3.74 -18.68
N PRO A 330 2.93 -5.02 -18.36
CA PRO A 330 1.59 -5.58 -18.35
C PRO A 330 0.76 -5.01 -17.20
N ASP A 331 -0.56 -5.00 -17.39
CA ASP A 331 -1.58 -4.79 -16.37
C ASP A 331 -2.73 -5.77 -16.63
N ILE A 332 -2.52 -7.03 -16.23
CA ILE A 332 -3.40 -8.13 -16.55
C ILE A 332 -3.76 -8.87 -15.27
N THR A 333 -5.05 -9.10 -15.08
CA THR A 333 -5.57 -10.01 -14.05
C THR A 333 -6.69 -10.85 -14.67
N ALA A 334 -6.61 -12.15 -14.51
CA ALA A 334 -7.62 -13.09 -14.95
C ALA A 334 -8.02 -13.97 -13.77
N GLN A 335 -9.31 -14.10 -13.50
CA GLN A 335 -9.87 -14.96 -12.48
C GLN A 335 -10.94 -15.82 -13.13
N TYR A 336 -10.90 -17.12 -12.83
CA TYR A 336 -11.94 -18.07 -13.20
C TYR A 336 -12.58 -18.63 -11.94
N ILE A 337 -13.88 -18.44 -11.82
CA ILE A 337 -14.72 -18.86 -10.69
C ILE A 337 -15.41 -20.16 -11.07
N PHE A 338 -15.26 -21.19 -10.25
CA PHE A 338 -15.96 -22.45 -10.45
C PHE A 338 -16.55 -22.94 -9.13
N SER A 339 -17.75 -23.54 -9.23
CA SER A 339 -18.49 -24.02 -8.06
C SER A 339 -18.70 -22.95 -6.98
N ASP A 340 -18.84 -21.68 -7.32
CA ASP A 340 -19.12 -20.51 -6.46
C ASP A 340 -18.16 -20.31 -5.26
N SER A 341 -17.27 -21.26 -5.02
CA SER A 341 -16.39 -21.29 -3.84
C SER A 341 -14.91 -21.44 -4.16
N TYR A 342 -14.58 -21.59 -5.44
CA TYR A 342 -13.21 -21.85 -5.88
C TYR A 342 -12.83 -20.90 -7.00
N ILE A 343 -11.66 -20.28 -6.87
CA ILE A 343 -11.15 -19.31 -7.85
C ILE A 343 -9.71 -19.67 -8.20
N VAL A 344 -9.44 -19.89 -9.46
CA VAL A 344 -8.07 -19.89 -10.01
C VAL A 344 -7.81 -18.51 -10.58
N TYR A 345 -6.64 -17.94 -10.30
CA TYR A 345 -6.29 -16.65 -10.85
C TYR A 345 -4.87 -16.61 -11.37
N ALA A 346 -4.67 -15.76 -12.36
CA ALA A 346 -3.36 -15.36 -12.87
C ALA A 346 -3.29 -13.84 -12.91
N LYS A 347 -2.14 -13.30 -12.55
CA LYS A 347 -1.87 -11.87 -12.52
C LYS A 347 -0.50 -11.59 -13.16
N ALA A 348 -0.43 -10.57 -13.99
CA ALA A 348 0.83 -10.03 -14.51
C ALA A 348 0.71 -8.51 -14.50
N THR A 349 1.44 -7.85 -13.61
CA THR A 349 1.43 -6.41 -13.45
C THR A 349 2.84 -5.86 -13.51
N GLY A 350 2.97 -4.55 -13.66
CA GLY A 350 4.22 -3.84 -13.62
C GLY A 350 3.98 -2.33 -13.64
N GLY A 351 5.04 -1.55 -13.79
CA GLY A 351 4.96 -0.10 -13.89
C GLY A 351 6.05 0.63 -13.12
N LYS A 352 6.03 1.93 -13.26
CA LYS A 352 6.95 2.84 -12.59
C LYS A 352 6.50 3.10 -11.16
N GLN A 353 7.46 3.06 -10.24
CA GLN A 353 7.30 3.45 -8.86
C GLN A 353 8.19 4.66 -8.59
N LEU A 354 7.59 5.82 -8.33
CA LEU A 354 8.34 7.04 -8.03
C LEU A 354 9.10 6.88 -6.72
N ASN A 355 10.41 7.14 -6.75
CA ASN A 355 11.24 7.20 -5.55
C ASN A 355 11.24 8.63 -4.99
N ASP A 356 10.04 9.10 -4.64
CA ASP A 356 9.82 10.37 -3.96
C ASP A 356 10.25 10.32 -2.47
N PHE A 357 10.30 11.45 -1.82
CA PHE A 357 10.76 11.51 -0.42
C PHE A 357 9.84 10.77 0.55
N ARG A 358 8.55 10.61 0.24
CA ARG A 358 7.63 9.80 1.05
C ARG A 358 7.98 8.32 0.97
N ARG A 359 8.31 7.84 -0.24
CA ARG A 359 8.76 6.47 -0.42
C ARG A 359 10.10 6.22 0.26
N LEU A 360 11.04 7.15 0.18
CA LEU A 360 12.30 7.06 0.90
C LEU A 360 12.06 6.94 2.41
N GLU A 361 11.22 7.80 3.00
CA GLU A 361 10.85 7.70 4.43
C GLU A 361 10.23 6.34 4.76
N SER A 362 9.39 5.80 3.90
CA SER A 362 8.73 4.50 4.12
C SER A 362 9.71 3.33 4.07
N ILE A 363 10.75 3.41 3.24
CA ILE A 363 11.79 2.37 3.13
C ILE A 363 12.72 2.41 4.33
N CYS A 364 13.25 3.59 4.65
CA CYS A 364 14.11 3.79 5.78
C CYS A 364 14.12 5.27 6.21
N PRO A 365 13.47 5.65 7.31
CA PRO A 365 13.48 7.03 7.78
C PRO A 365 14.89 7.50 8.18
N TYR A 366 15.75 6.58 8.56
CA TYR A 366 17.15 6.84 8.92
C TYR A 366 18.10 6.85 7.71
N GLY A 367 17.59 6.56 6.50
CA GLY A 367 18.39 6.54 5.28
C GLY A 367 18.67 7.95 4.77
N GLU A 368 19.93 8.21 4.42
CA GLU A 368 20.37 9.43 3.80
C GLU A 368 20.44 9.27 2.28
N LEU A 369 20.30 10.39 1.57
CA LEU A 369 20.41 10.39 0.12
C LEU A 369 21.83 9.99 -0.29
N PRO A 370 21.99 9.22 -1.40
CA PRO A 370 23.31 8.79 -1.85
C PRO A 370 24.15 9.99 -2.29
N GLU A 371 25.45 9.91 -2.02
CA GLU A 371 26.41 10.89 -2.55
C GLU A 371 26.53 10.74 -4.08
N ALA A 372 26.61 11.87 -4.77
CA ALA A 372 26.95 11.86 -6.18
C ALA A 372 28.43 11.43 -6.34
N ASN A 373 28.67 10.41 -7.17
CA ASN A 373 30.02 9.96 -7.53
C ASN A 373 30.76 11.02 -8.36
N THR A 374 31.28 12.04 -7.70
CA THR A 374 32.17 13.03 -8.32
C THR A 374 33.54 12.90 -7.69
N THR A 375 34.56 12.63 -8.50
CA THR A 375 35.97 12.48 -8.12
C THR A 375 36.56 13.72 -7.47
N ALA A 376 35.83 14.81 -7.30
CA ALA A 376 36.38 16.09 -6.91
C ALA A 376 35.77 16.77 -5.67
N THR A 377 34.60 16.34 -5.16
CA THR A 377 33.94 17.09 -4.06
C THR A 377 33.06 16.20 -3.21
N LEU A 378 33.47 16.02 -1.97
CA LEU A 378 32.62 15.56 -0.87
C LEU A 378 31.46 16.54 -0.69
N GLY A 379 30.23 16.06 -0.72
CA GLY A 379 29.09 16.83 -0.23
C GLY A 379 27.89 17.04 -1.16
N TYR A 380 27.82 16.41 -2.33
CA TYR A 380 26.63 16.49 -3.18
C TYR A 380 25.80 15.21 -3.09
N VAL A 381 24.50 15.37 -2.91
CA VAL A 381 23.53 14.27 -2.93
C VAL A 381 22.87 14.21 -4.30
N GLN A 382 22.55 12.99 -4.74
CA GLN A 382 21.80 12.79 -5.97
C GLN A 382 20.46 12.14 -5.69
N ARG A 383 19.51 12.37 -6.59
CA ARG A 383 18.23 11.71 -6.56
C ARG A 383 18.37 10.25 -7.00
N PRO A 384 17.78 9.28 -6.28
CA PRO A 384 17.63 7.92 -6.78
C PRO A 384 16.78 7.89 -8.05
N TYR A 385 17.09 7.00 -9.00
CA TYR A 385 16.24 6.70 -10.15
C TYR A 385 14.92 6.10 -9.69
N ASP A 386 13.85 6.29 -10.46
CA ASP A 386 12.60 5.62 -10.17
C ASP A 386 12.73 4.10 -10.34
N THR A 387 12.16 3.36 -9.41
CA THR A 387 12.09 1.90 -9.52
C THR A 387 11.10 1.53 -10.62
N TYR A 388 11.46 0.56 -11.44
CA TYR A 388 10.56 0.07 -12.47
C TYR A 388 10.35 -1.44 -12.33
N GLU A 389 9.12 -1.82 -12.04
CA GLU A 389 8.69 -3.21 -12.06
C GLU A 389 8.41 -3.61 -13.50
N GLN A 390 9.30 -4.42 -14.09
CA GLN A 390 9.12 -4.89 -15.47
C GLN A 390 7.96 -5.87 -15.56
N ILE A 391 7.89 -6.75 -14.57
CA ILE A 391 6.81 -7.73 -14.42
C ILE A 391 6.74 -8.21 -12.97
N ASN A 392 5.53 -8.39 -12.50
CA ASN A 392 5.17 -9.16 -11.32
C ASN A 392 4.08 -10.15 -11.73
N GLY A 393 4.51 -11.34 -12.11
CA GLY A 393 3.63 -12.42 -12.54
C GLY A 393 3.33 -13.37 -11.40
N SER A 394 2.07 -13.71 -11.19
CA SER A 394 1.66 -14.71 -10.19
C SER A 394 0.48 -15.53 -10.65
N ILE A 395 0.42 -16.75 -10.13
CA ILE A 395 -0.74 -17.63 -10.21
C ILE A 395 -1.15 -18.03 -8.81
N GLY A 396 -2.43 -18.27 -8.61
CA GLY A 396 -2.92 -18.71 -7.31
C GLY A 396 -4.30 -19.35 -7.37
N PHE A 397 -4.67 -19.87 -6.23
CA PHE A 397 -5.92 -20.58 -6.01
C PHE A 397 -6.52 -20.12 -4.68
N LYS A 398 -7.76 -19.65 -4.74
CA LYS A 398 -8.56 -19.28 -3.58
C LYS A 398 -9.70 -20.27 -3.42
N ALA A 399 -10.06 -20.60 -2.19
CA ALA A 399 -11.18 -21.46 -1.91
C ALA A 399 -11.85 -21.12 -0.59
N SER A 400 -13.18 -21.31 -0.56
CA SER A 400 -14.02 -21.23 0.63
C SER A 400 -14.85 -22.52 0.76
N PRO A 401 -14.22 -23.67 1.10
CA PRO A 401 -14.89 -24.98 1.08
C PRO A 401 -15.97 -25.14 2.14
N TYR A 402 -15.89 -24.37 3.23
CA TYR A 402 -16.86 -24.38 4.34
C TYR A 402 -17.18 -22.95 4.78
N PRO A 403 -18.38 -22.69 5.31
CA PRO A 403 -18.75 -21.41 5.87
C PRO A 403 -17.71 -20.93 6.91
N GLY A 404 -17.19 -19.73 6.71
CA GLY A 404 -16.19 -19.13 7.58
C GLY A 404 -14.75 -19.57 7.32
N LEU A 405 -14.48 -20.60 6.54
CA LEU A 405 -13.13 -21.01 6.16
C LEU A 405 -12.79 -20.48 4.76
N TRP A 406 -11.70 -19.76 4.69
CA TRP A 406 -11.16 -19.27 3.44
C TRP A 406 -9.64 -19.50 3.39
N PHE A 407 -9.11 -19.84 2.23
CA PHE A 407 -7.67 -19.90 2.02
C PHE A 407 -7.27 -19.46 0.60
N ASN A 408 -6.04 -19.02 0.48
CA ASN A 408 -5.40 -18.63 -0.76
C ASN A 408 -3.97 -19.18 -0.79
N VAL A 409 -3.57 -19.79 -1.89
CA VAL A 409 -2.20 -20.23 -2.14
C VAL A 409 -1.74 -19.63 -3.45
N PHE A 410 -0.55 -19.06 -3.46
CA PHE A 410 -0.03 -18.37 -4.64
C PHE A 410 1.48 -18.50 -4.78
N GLY A 411 1.94 -18.37 -6.00
CA GLY A 411 3.36 -18.26 -6.32
C GLY A 411 3.57 -17.33 -7.49
N GLY A 412 4.75 -16.71 -7.55
CA GLY A 412 5.01 -15.72 -8.59
C GLY A 412 6.48 -15.34 -8.70
N TYR A 413 6.73 -14.54 -9.72
CA TYR A 413 8.04 -13.99 -10.05
C TYR A 413 7.92 -12.49 -10.30
N GLN A 414 8.89 -11.74 -9.79
CA GLN A 414 8.98 -10.30 -9.89
C GLN A 414 10.36 -9.89 -10.39
N ASN A 415 10.42 -8.95 -11.32
CA ASN A 415 11.67 -8.33 -11.79
C ASN A 415 11.60 -6.81 -11.62
N LEU A 416 12.57 -6.27 -10.90
CA LEU A 416 12.68 -4.84 -10.59
C LEU A 416 13.95 -4.26 -11.19
N LYS A 417 13.84 -3.10 -11.82
CA LYS A 417 14.96 -2.26 -12.23
C LYS A 417 15.07 -1.07 -11.29
N ASN A 418 16.31 -0.72 -10.93
CA ASN A 418 16.60 0.34 -9.95
C ASN A 418 15.81 0.10 -8.65
N ASP A 419 15.73 -1.16 -8.19
CA ASP A 419 15.06 -1.49 -6.93
C ASP A 419 15.76 -0.77 -5.79
N LEU A 420 15.01 0.03 -5.05
CA LEU A 420 15.53 0.88 -4.00
C LEU A 420 15.67 0.10 -2.69
N SER A 421 16.84 0.16 -2.14
CA SER A 421 17.18 -0.41 -0.84
C SER A 421 18.04 0.58 -0.05
N TYR A 422 18.57 0.16 1.08
CA TYR A 422 19.54 0.95 1.83
C TYR A 422 20.68 0.07 2.31
N LEU A 423 21.83 0.68 2.51
CA LEU A 423 23.06 0.08 2.99
C LEU A 423 23.43 0.65 4.35
N GLY A 424 23.99 -0.18 5.21
CA GLY A 424 24.82 0.26 6.32
C GLY A 424 26.29 0.17 5.92
N PHE A 425 27.10 1.15 6.31
CA PHE A 425 28.54 1.04 6.12
C PHE A 425 29.14 -0.08 6.96
N ASP A 426 30.26 -0.62 6.45
CA ASP A 426 31.08 -1.75 6.90
C ASP A 426 30.92 -2.18 8.37
N PRO A 427 30.52 -3.44 8.63
CA PRO A 427 30.43 -3.99 9.98
C PRO A 427 31.74 -3.95 10.77
N SER A 428 32.90 -3.91 10.12
CA SER A 428 34.20 -3.76 10.76
C SER A 428 34.48 -2.34 11.27
N ASN A 429 33.71 -1.34 10.77
CA ASN A 429 33.77 0.08 11.15
C ASN A 429 32.55 0.57 11.93
N ILE A 430 31.80 -0.32 12.56
CA ILE A 430 30.61 -0.04 13.37
C ILE A 430 30.87 0.97 14.52
N HIS A 431 32.15 1.23 14.83
CA HIS A 431 32.52 2.23 15.82
C HIS A 431 32.33 3.69 15.35
N SER A 432 32.11 3.93 14.05
CA SER A 432 31.90 5.25 13.48
C SER A 432 30.48 5.46 12.94
N GLY A 433 29.48 5.28 13.82
CA GLY A 433 28.07 5.57 13.55
C GLY A 433 27.48 4.81 12.36
N SER A 434 26.38 4.11 12.56
CA SER A 434 25.71 3.34 11.50
C SER A 434 25.02 4.29 10.53
N TYR A 435 25.76 4.79 9.55
CA TYR A 435 25.18 5.55 8.47
C TYR A 435 24.41 4.61 7.54
N LEU A 436 23.15 4.90 7.33
CA LEU A 436 22.34 4.23 6.33
C LEU A 436 22.22 5.13 5.12
N SER A 437 22.57 4.63 3.95
CA SER A 437 22.44 5.35 2.68
C SER A 437 21.57 4.58 1.73
N PHE A 438 20.73 5.28 0.98
CA PHE A 438 19.95 4.65 -0.08
C PHE A 438 20.85 4.19 -1.23
N ALA A 439 20.55 3.03 -1.77
CA ALA A 439 21.23 2.46 -2.92
C ALA A 439 20.25 1.65 -3.78
N GLN A 440 20.63 1.40 -5.03
CA GLN A 440 19.75 0.75 -5.99
C GLN A 440 20.49 -0.34 -6.77
N ASP A 441 19.78 -1.42 -7.07
CA ASP A 441 20.22 -2.46 -7.99
C ASP A 441 19.03 -3.06 -8.77
N ASN A 442 19.31 -3.88 -9.76
CA ASN A 442 18.30 -4.67 -10.42
C ASN A 442 18.12 -5.99 -9.68
N THR A 443 16.91 -6.28 -9.25
CA THR A 443 16.61 -7.46 -8.47
C THR A 443 15.55 -8.35 -9.10
N ASP A 444 15.68 -9.63 -8.86
CA ASP A 444 14.69 -10.64 -9.18
C ASP A 444 14.18 -11.27 -7.88
N ASN A 445 12.90 -11.62 -7.85
CA ASN A 445 12.28 -12.25 -6.69
C ASN A 445 11.34 -13.39 -7.13
N LEU A 446 11.64 -14.60 -6.72
CA LEU A 446 10.71 -15.72 -6.81
C LEU A 446 10.03 -15.88 -5.45
N TYR A 447 8.69 -15.92 -5.43
CA TYR A 447 7.96 -16.02 -4.18
C TYR A 447 6.86 -17.08 -4.20
N LEU A 448 6.60 -17.62 -3.02
CA LEU A 448 5.51 -18.56 -2.74
C LEU A 448 4.84 -18.15 -1.44
N GLY A 449 3.53 -18.18 -1.40
CA GLY A 449 2.81 -17.80 -0.20
C GLY A 449 1.48 -18.52 -0.04
N GLY A 450 0.97 -18.43 1.17
CA GLY A 450 -0.35 -18.92 1.53
C GLY A 450 -0.98 -18.08 2.62
N GLU A 451 -2.29 -18.03 2.59
CA GLU A 451 -3.11 -17.35 3.57
C GLU A 451 -4.31 -18.22 3.90
N ILE A 452 -4.68 -18.28 5.16
CA ILE A 452 -5.85 -19.00 5.65
C ILE A 452 -6.57 -18.14 6.68
N SER A 453 -7.88 -18.09 6.62
CA SER A 453 -8.70 -17.49 7.65
C SER A 453 -9.88 -18.38 8.00
N TYR A 454 -10.26 -18.35 9.27
CA TYR A 454 -11.42 -19.01 9.79
C TYR A 454 -12.18 -18.09 10.74
N ASP A 455 -13.41 -17.82 10.44
CA ASP A 455 -14.32 -17.03 11.27
C ASP A 455 -15.45 -17.91 11.81
N TYR A 456 -15.51 -18.06 13.13
CA TYR A 456 -16.60 -18.76 13.82
C TYR A 456 -17.53 -17.74 14.45
N LYS A 457 -18.63 -17.49 13.80
CA LYS A 457 -19.61 -16.46 14.18
C LYS A 457 -18.87 -15.12 14.44
N ASP A 458 -19.40 -14.28 15.32
CA ASP A 458 -18.73 -13.07 15.78
C ASP A 458 -17.80 -13.29 16.99
N ILE A 459 -17.54 -14.56 17.37
CA ILE A 459 -16.83 -14.90 18.61
C ILE A 459 -15.34 -15.07 18.39
N LEU A 460 -14.96 -15.77 17.31
CA LEU A 460 -13.57 -16.15 17.07
C LEU A 460 -13.24 -15.95 15.58
N GLY A 461 -12.18 -15.23 15.33
CA GLY A 461 -11.56 -15.15 14.02
C GLY A 461 -10.08 -15.53 14.10
N ILE A 462 -9.62 -16.41 13.24
CA ILE A 462 -8.22 -16.83 13.14
C ILE A 462 -7.76 -16.56 11.72
N SER A 463 -6.58 -15.95 11.58
CA SER A 463 -5.95 -15.79 10.28
C SER A 463 -4.45 -16.02 10.36
N ALA A 464 -3.91 -16.64 9.34
CA ALA A 464 -2.47 -16.84 9.18
C ALA A 464 -2.08 -16.57 7.73
N LYS A 465 -0.97 -15.89 7.55
CA LYS A 465 -0.36 -15.62 6.26
C LYS A 465 1.13 -15.92 6.33
N TYR A 466 1.63 -16.60 5.33
CA TYR A 466 3.06 -16.86 5.17
C TYR A 466 3.49 -16.56 3.75
N THR A 467 4.66 -15.93 3.59
CA THR A 467 5.27 -15.70 2.29
C THR A 467 6.77 -16.00 2.38
N TYR A 468 7.25 -16.82 1.48
CA TYR A 468 8.67 -17.08 1.24
C TYR A 468 9.11 -16.37 -0.03
N ARG A 469 10.31 -15.79 -0.01
CA ARG A 469 10.91 -15.08 -1.14
C ARG A 469 12.33 -15.52 -1.35
N ASN A 470 12.71 -15.69 -2.60
CA ASN A 470 14.09 -15.90 -3.01
C ASN A 470 14.53 -14.72 -3.88
N TRP A 471 15.33 -13.85 -3.28
CA TRP A 471 15.86 -12.66 -3.92
C TRP A 471 17.19 -12.93 -4.58
N ASP A 472 17.39 -12.39 -5.78
CA ASP A 472 18.65 -12.32 -6.51
C ASP A 472 18.94 -10.88 -6.92
N SER A 473 20.21 -10.48 -6.89
CA SER A 473 20.70 -9.14 -7.24
C SER A 473 21.71 -9.25 -8.36
N LYS A 474 21.74 -8.30 -9.28
CA LYS A 474 22.59 -8.39 -10.47
C LYS A 474 24.03 -7.97 -10.21
N THR A 475 24.24 -7.03 -9.28
CA THR A 475 25.58 -6.46 -9.02
C THR A 475 25.96 -6.47 -7.55
N GLU A 476 25.02 -6.19 -6.63
CA GLU A 476 25.31 -5.87 -5.23
C GLU A 476 24.50 -6.74 -4.25
N GLU A 477 24.97 -7.97 -4.01
CA GLU A 477 24.24 -8.92 -3.16
C GLU A 477 23.95 -8.39 -1.74
N TYR A 478 24.81 -7.54 -1.19
CA TYR A 478 24.63 -6.97 0.16
C TYR A 478 23.39 -6.05 0.28
N LEU A 479 22.87 -5.51 -0.83
CA LEU A 479 21.58 -4.78 -0.83
C LEU A 479 20.40 -5.68 -0.47
N LEU A 480 20.57 -7.00 -0.59
CA LEU A 480 19.54 -7.97 -0.24
C LEU A 480 19.48 -8.28 1.26
N ALA A 481 20.48 -7.87 2.05
CA ALA A 481 20.54 -8.18 3.49
C ALA A 481 19.36 -7.61 4.30
N VAL A 482 18.73 -6.55 3.79
CA VAL A 482 17.55 -5.95 4.41
C VAL A 482 16.23 -6.46 3.83
N LYS A 483 16.29 -7.26 2.74
CA LYS A 483 15.09 -7.80 2.07
C LYS A 483 14.53 -9.01 2.86
N PRO A 484 13.21 -9.08 3.03
CA PRO A 484 12.58 -10.20 3.72
C PRO A 484 12.63 -11.47 2.86
N VAL A 485 13.03 -12.59 3.46
CA VAL A 485 12.99 -13.93 2.86
C VAL A 485 11.80 -14.73 3.34
N SER A 486 11.45 -14.61 4.61
CA SER A 486 10.29 -15.28 5.21
C SER A 486 9.52 -14.28 6.04
N GLU A 487 8.25 -14.17 5.74
CA GLU A 487 7.31 -13.32 6.46
C GLU A 487 6.12 -14.17 6.91
N MET A 488 5.78 -14.11 8.19
CA MET A 488 4.59 -14.76 8.75
C MET A 488 3.84 -13.78 9.63
N SER A 489 2.53 -13.76 9.46
CA SER A 489 1.62 -13.04 10.35
C SER A 489 0.52 -14.00 10.77
N PHE A 490 0.30 -14.11 12.07
CA PHE A 490 -0.76 -14.91 12.67
C PHE A 490 -1.58 -14.03 13.59
N ASN A 491 -2.92 -14.07 13.45
CA ASN A 491 -3.81 -13.26 14.26
C ASN A 491 -5.01 -14.08 14.74
N VAL A 492 -5.36 -13.89 16.01
CA VAL A 492 -6.57 -14.44 16.63
C VAL A 492 -7.39 -13.31 17.22
N ARG A 493 -8.62 -13.18 16.76
CA ARG A 493 -9.61 -12.24 17.28
C ARG A 493 -10.61 -13.01 18.14
N ILE A 494 -10.86 -12.55 19.34
CA ILE A 494 -11.78 -13.18 20.28
C ILE A 494 -12.74 -12.12 20.82
N HIS A 495 -14.03 -12.35 20.67
CA HIS A 495 -15.11 -11.53 21.21
C HIS A 495 -15.99 -12.38 22.15
N PRO A 496 -15.53 -12.69 23.36
CA PRO A 496 -16.25 -13.61 24.24
C PRO A 496 -17.57 -13.01 24.74
N ILE A 497 -17.65 -11.71 24.82
CA ILE A 497 -18.84 -10.90 25.08
C ILE A 497 -18.81 -9.64 24.22
N SER A 498 -19.96 -9.05 23.98
CA SER A 498 -20.09 -7.84 23.12
C SER A 498 -19.26 -6.63 23.59
N ALA A 499 -18.94 -6.57 24.87
CA ALA A 499 -18.14 -5.49 25.46
C ALA A 499 -16.62 -5.72 25.34
N LEU A 500 -16.14 -6.96 25.17
CA LEU A 500 -14.71 -7.30 25.24
C LEU A 500 -14.20 -7.78 23.88
N ASN A 501 -13.18 -7.09 23.38
CA ASN A 501 -12.43 -7.50 22.19
C ASN A 501 -10.99 -7.82 22.59
N ILE A 502 -10.49 -8.98 22.20
CA ILE A 502 -9.11 -9.41 22.39
C ILE A 502 -8.51 -9.76 21.04
N ASN A 503 -7.31 -9.30 20.80
CA ASN A 503 -6.55 -9.57 19.58
C ASN A 503 -5.16 -10.05 19.98
N LEU A 504 -4.83 -11.30 19.65
CA LEU A 504 -3.50 -11.87 19.79
C LEU A 504 -2.87 -11.95 18.41
N GLY A 505 -1.66 -11.42 18.27
CA GLY A 505 -0.94 -11.47 17.00
C GLY A 505 0.50 -11.92 17.19
N TYR A 506 1.04 -12.54 16.15
CA TYR A 506 2.45 -12.89 16.05
C TYR A 506 2.97 -12.55 14.66
N ASP A 507 3.98 -11.68 14.63
CA ASP A 507 4.67 -11.29 13.39
C ASP A 507 6.11 -11.83 13.40
N TYR A 508 6.47 -12.55 12.36
CA TYR A 508 7.81 -13.06 12.12
C TYR A 508 8.33 -12.58 10.79
N ILE A 509 9.53 -11.99 10.78
CA ILE A 509 10.21 -11.58 9.54
C ILE A 509 11.68 -11.99 9.65
N ASN A 510 12.12 -12.83 8.71
CA ASN A 510 13.52 -13.15 8.53
C ASN A 510 14.04 -12.55 7.22
N ARG A 511 15.25 -12.03 7.26
CA ARG A 511 15.88 -11.35 6.13
C ARG A 511 16.94 -12.22 5.47
N LYS A 512 17.36 -11.86 4.26
CA LYS A 512 18.40 -12.59 3.54
C LYS A 512 19.73 -12.50 4.31
N GLU A 513 20.36 -13.64 4.50
CA GLU A 513 21.72 -13.71 5.04
C GLU A 513 22.70 -13.54 3.88
N VAL A 514 23.52 -12.51 3.97
CA VAL A 514 24.56 -12.21 2.99
C VAL A 514 25.92 -12.40 3.65
N LYS A 515 26.79 -13.14 2.98
CA LYS A 515 28.13 -13.45 3.50
C LYS A 515 28.93 -12.16 3.71
N GLU A 516 29.64 -12.10 4.82
CA GLU A 516 30.49 -10.94 5.20
C GLU A 516 29.74 -9.61 5.42
N TYR A 517 28.41 -9.67 5.56
CA TYR A 517 27.59 -8.49 5.87
C TYR A 517 26.85 -8.65 7.21
N ALA A 518 26.50 -7.52 7.84
CA ALA A 518 25.84 -7.54 9.13
C ALA A 518 24.48 -8.25 9.06
N LYS A 519 24.31 -9.29 9.85
CA LYS A 519 23.06 -10.04 9.95
C LYS A 519 22.09 -9.31 10.86
N MET A 520 20.91 -9.01 10.35
CA MET A 520 19.80 -8.50 11.14
C MET A 520 19.07 -9.67 11.82
N THR A 521 18.91 -9.59 13.15
CA THR A 521 18.11 -10.57 13.89
C THR A 521 16.67 -10.58 13.36
N ALA A 522 16.09 -11.79 13.21
CA ALA A 522 14.71 -11.93 12.79
C ALA A 522 13.76 -11.23 13.76
N ILE A 523 12.78 -10.54 13.20
CA ILE A 523 11.69 -9.95 13.97
C ILE A 523 10.81 -11.08 14.49
N ASN A 524 10.51 -11.05 15.79
CA ASN A 524 9.64 -11.99 16.47
C ASN A 524 8.77 -11.19 17.46
N ASP A 525 7.67 -10.65 16.95
CA ASP A 525 6.76 -9.83 17.75
C ASP A 525 5.49 -10.60 18.09
N LEU A 526 5.45 -11.14 19.30
CA LEU A 526 4.20 -11.62 19.89
C LEU A 526 3.54 -10.47 20.63
N HIS A 527 2.32 -10.12 20.21
CA HIS A 527 1.60 -8.98 20.75
C HIS A 527 0.15 -9.31 21.10
N ILE A 528 -0.37 -8.59 22.06
CA ILE A 528 -1.78 -8.71 22.50
C ILE A 528 -2.38 -7.30 22.60
N ARG A 529 -3.62 -7.18 22.17
CA ARG A 529 -4.43 -5.98 22.29
C ARG A 529 -5.78 -6.36 22.87
N ALA A 530 -6.26 -5.59 23.81
CA ALA A 530 -7.57 -5.78 24.39
C ALA A 530 -8.29 -4.45 24.52
N SER A 531 -9.61 -4.44 24.30
CA SER A 531 -10.46 -3.31 24.62
C SER A 531 -11.73 -3.76 25.30
N TYR A 532 -12.18 -2.99 26.26
CA TYR A 532 -13.39 -3.23 27.02
C TYR A 532 -14.28 -2.00 27.04
N ASN A 533 -15.52 -2.15 26.57
CA ASN A 533 -16.52 -1.10 26.61
C ASN A 533 -17.10 -1.01 28.03
N VAL A 534 -16.69 0.01 28.80
CA VAL A 534 -17.11 0.20 30.19
C VAL A 534 -18.52 0.76 30.26
N PHE A 535 -18.79 1.76 29.40
CA PHE A 535 -20.09 2.41 29.26
C PHE A 535 -20.39 2.65 27.80
N LYS A 536 -21.62 3.03 27.48
CA LYS A 536 -21.97 3.47 26.11
C LYS A 536 -21.08 4.65 25.71
N GLY A 537 -20.27 4.43 24.69
CA GLY A 537 -19.35 5.43 24.14
C GLY A 537 -18.00 5.55 24.88
N VAL A 538 -17.76 4.80 25.97
CA VAL A 538 -16.49 4.84 26.70
C VAL A 538 -15.84 3.46 26.76
N SER A 539 -14.61 3.35 26.29
CA SER A 539 -13.84 2.10 26.35
C SER A 539 -12.47 2.33 26.97
N VAL A 540 -11.98 1.34 27.66
CA VAL A 540 -10.57 1.22 28.05
C VAL A 540 -9.88 0.27 27.09
N TYR A 541 -8.63 0.54 26.75
CA TYR A 541 -7.83 -0.37 25.94
C TYR A 541 -6.42 -0.52 26.49
N ALA A 542 -5.83 -1.65 26.19
CA ALA A 542 -4.43 -1.94 26.48
C ALA A 542 -3.82 -2.70 25.30
N GLN A 543 -2.56 -2.45 25.04
CA GLN A 543 -1.77 -3.19 24.06
C GLN A 543 -0.39 -3.47 24.62
N VAL A 544 0.11 -4.65 24.29
CA VAL A 544 1.44 -5.10 24.66
C VAL A 544 2.11 -5.62 23.42
N HIS A 545 3.32 -5.17 23.13
CA HIS A 545 4.15 -5.63 22.04
C HIS A 545 5.42 -6.29 22.58
N ASN A 546 6.02 -7.12 21.73
CA ASN A 546 7.23 -7.85 22.05
C ASN A 546 7.15 -8.57 23.40
N LEU A 547 6.06 -9.33 23.61
CA LEU A 547 5.85 -10.15 24.82
C LEU A 547 7.02 -11.09 25.09
N LEU A 548 7.71 -11.53 24.05
CA LEU A 548 8.89 -12.41 24.15
C LEU A 548 10.16 -11.66 24.57
N ASN A 549 10.09 -10.34 24.70
CA ASN A 549 11.22 -9.45 25.01
C ASN A 549 12.47 -9.73 24.15
N LYS A 550 12.26 -9.97 22.87
CA LYS A 550 13.36 -10.24 21.92
C LYS A 550 14.00 -8.95 21.45
N LYS A 551 15.31 -8.98 21.25
CA LYS A 551 16.06 -7.88 20.65
C LYS A 551 16.12 -8.10 19.14
N TYR A 552 15.47 -7.23 18.40
CA TYR A 552 15.50 -7.22 16.94
C TYR A 552 15.58 -5.79 16.41
N GLN A 553 15.72 -5.66 15.10
CA GLN A 553 15.88 -4.37 14.41
C GLN A 553 14.93 -4.34 13.22
N TYR A 554 14.23 -3.22 13.05
CA TYR A 554 13.52 -2.95 11.80
C TYR A 554 14.49 -2.42 10.75
N TYR A 555 15.40 -1.54 11.15
CA TYR A 555 16.44 -0.97 10.31
C TYR A 555 17.80 -1.33 10.88
N LEU A 556 18.77 -1.59 10.00
CA LEU A 556 20.11 -2.01 10.39
C LEU A 556 20.73 -1.00 11.38
N GLY A 557 21.18 -1.49 12.51
CA GLY A 557 21.77 -0.67 13.58
C GLY A 557 20.77 0.05 14.49
N TYR A 558 19.47 0.11 14.15
CA TYR A 558 18.43 0.77 14.92
C TYR A 558 17.59 -0.25 15.69
N PRO A 559 17.80 -0.36 17.01
CA PRO A 559 17.11 -1.33 17.85
C PRO A 559 15.64 -0.96 18.04
N THR A 560 14.84 -1.97 18.33
CA THR A 560 13.47 -1.79 18.79
C THR A 560 13.41 -1.79 20.31
N GLU A 561 12.28 -1.36 20.83
CA GLU A 561 11.92 -1.55 22.23
C GLU A 561 11.89 -3.04 22.56
N GLY A 562 12.22 -3.38 23.80
CA GLY A 562 11.94 -4.70 24.36
C GLY A 562 10.44 -4.88 24.61
N PHE A 563 10.11 -5.60 25.67
CA PHE A 563 8.73 -5.66 26.15
C PHE A 563 8.16 -4.27 26.35
N ASN A 564 7.10 -3.93 25.62
CA ASN A 564 6.46 -2.65 25.79
C ASN A 564 4.93 -2.77 25.92
N PHE A 565 4.36 -1.84 26.66
CA PHE A 565 2.92 -1.78 26.89
C PHE A 565 2.42 -0.34 26.78
N LEU A 566 1.17 -0.21 26.40
CA LEU A 566 0.43 1.05 26.36
C LEU A 566 -1.01 0.79 26.80
N GLY A 567 -1.53 1.68 27.64
CA GLY A 567 -2.93 1.67 28.07
C GLY A 567 -3.58 3.02 27.86
N GLY A 568 -4.88 3.02 27.60
CA GLY A 568 -5.58 4.25 27.30
C GLY A 568 -7.10 4.16 27.37
N LEU A 569 -7.71 5.28 27.06
CA LEU A 569 -9.16 5.47 27.01
C LEU A 569 -9.59 5.87 25.61
N SER A 570 -10.78 5.46 25.20
CA SER A 570 -11.43 5.95 24.00
C SER A 570 -12.86 6.38 24.26
N PHE A 571 -13.30 7.40 23.54
CA PHE A 571 -14.62 8.01 23.66
C PHE A 571 -15.27 8.11 22.29
N ARG A 572 -16.55 7.73 22.22
CA ARG A 572 -17.43 7.92 21.06
C ARG A 572 -18.62 8.78 21.47
N PHE A 573 -18.94 9.81 20.69
CA PHE A 573 -20.00 10.76 21.00
C PHE A 573 -20.66 11.36 19.76
#